data_8b0da91d023dc32ac9247bc8b08d2776
#
_entry.id   8b0da91d023dc32ac9247bc8b08d2776
#
_cell.length_a   1.000
_cell.length_b   1.000
_cell.length_c   1.000
_cell.angle_alpha   90.00
_cell.angle_beta   90.00
_cell.angle_gamma   90.00
#
_symmetry.space_group_name_H-M   'P 1'
#
loop_
_entity.id
_entity.type
_entity.pdbx_description
1 polymer ?
#
loop_
_entity_poly.entity_id
_entity_poly.type
_entity_poly.pdbx_seq_one_letter_code
_entity_poly.pdbx_strand_id
1 'polypeptide(L)'
;MKIQAVLIDGFKNLSDVKITFDNITALVALNNFGKSNVLSGIDFRLAFIKASIDDKMEMMANSNLIPINQSMQGRNYKFEVEVLTEDSGQEYRVQYGYEFSWKCDEDEIPEIVQEYLRIKLDEKGQKYTQLINRTKEAASYKSSETGRCSSKIKVEPSELVVNKLRAYDELYYAEFIKKLNSMRMYMENNLDTKSFYQPDPIIRKGFENEMINAENLPRIIFNLEKQNPDKFELLKNVYFQLFPDIEDIIVKSFKINAVESDQFPEDAPFIFTNFIYVLFVKDKNLANPVNFSMMSDGAKRVFMILTKIIVSSVNHISLIAIEEPENSVHPVLFQTYIQMISQLLDDCKVIITSHSPYIISHLNPSWIHVGMNRKPGAAEFFAFKKSGQKQLENDAAGFNMSMGDYLFSMLADSESNISDYLECDADK
;
A
#
# COMPACT_ATOMS: atom_id res chain seq x y z
N MET A 1 9.71 -6.42 8.07
CA MET A 1 8.39 -7.08 8.24
C MET A 1 7.70 -7.10 6.89
N LYS A 2 7.42 -8.30 6.34
CA LYS A 2 6.89 -8.50 4.98
C LYS A 2 5.41 -8.84 5.05
N ILE A 3 4.55 -8.04 4.43
CA ILE A 3 3.10 -8.33 4.33
C ILE A 3 2.91 -9.55 3.44
N GLN A 4 2.10 -10.51 3.89
CA GLN A 4 1.76 -11.73 3.15
C GLN A 4 0.32 -11.72 2.66
N ALA A 5 -0.60 -11.27 3.50
CA ALA A 5 -2.01 -11.15 3.15
C ALA A 5 -2.70 -10.06 3.96
N VAL A 6 -3.77 -9.51 3.41
CA VAL A 6 -4.75 -8.71 4.12
C VAL A 6 -6.16 -9.23 3.85
N LEU A 7 -7.04 -9.07 4.83
CA LEU A 7 -8.48 -9.27 4.69
C LEU A 7 -9.19 -8.00 5.12
N ILE A 8 -10.13 -7.53 4.31
CA ILE A 8 -10.96 -6.36 4.60
C ILE A 8 -12.42 -6.71 4.32
N ASP A 9 -13.29 -6.44 5.28
CA ASP A 9 -14.74 -6.57 5.14
C ASP A 9 -15.46 -5.34 5.73
N GLY A 10 -16.61 -5.00 5.20
CA GLY A 10 -17.46 -3.93 5.75
C GLY A 10 -16.90 -2.51 5.56
N PHE A 11 -16.02 -2.28 4.57
CA PHE A 11 -15.48 -0.97 4.25
C PHE A 11 -15.95 -0.49 2.88
N LYS A 12 -16.68 0.61 2.83
CA LYS A 12 -17.30 1.14 1.60
C LYS A 12 -18.17 0.06 0.94
N ASN A 13 -17.70 -0.55 -0.15
CA ASN A 13 -18.38 -1.64 -0.85
C ASN A 13 -17.62 -2.98 -0.77
N LEU A 14 -16.57 -3.08 0.05
CA LEU A 14 -15.76 -4.30 0.14
C LEU A 14 -16.44 -5.38 0.97
N SER A 15 -16.54 -6.58 0.43
CA SER A 15 -17.12 -7.76 1.06
C SER A 15 -16.12 -8.91 1.09
N ASP A 16 -15.64 -9.29 2.27
CA ASP A 16 -14.70 -10.40 2.49
C ASP A 16 -13.49 -10.41 1.52
N VAL A 17 -12.93 -9.23 1.25
CA VAL A 17 -11.82 -9.08 0.30
C VAL A 17 -10.52 -9.57 0.93
N LYS A 18 -10.00 -10.69 0.43
CA LYS A 18 -8.71 -11.23 0.82
C LYS A 18 -7.69 -11.06 -0.30
N ILE A 19 -6.62 -10.31 -0.03
CA ILE A 19 -5.51 -10.10 -0.96
C ILE A 19 -4.27 -10.78 -0.40
N THR A 20 -3.68 -11.68 -1.19
CA THR A 20 -2.35 -12.25 -0.93
C THR A 20 -1.30 -11.46 -1.69
N PHE A 21 -0.18 -11.17 -1.05
CA PHE A 21 0.86 -10.33 -1.63
C PHE A 21 2.04 -11.14 -2.13
N ASP A 22 2.31 -11.02 -3.41
CA ASP A 22 3.62 -11.27 -3.99
C ASP A 22 4.50 -10.01 -3.91
N ASN A 23 5.66 -9.99 -4.57
CA ASN A 23 6.47 -8.77 -4.65
C ASN A 23 5.67 -7.65 -5.32
N ILE A 24 4.99 -7.97 -6.41
CA ILE A 24 4.01 -7.10 -7.06
C ILE A 24 2.66 -7.82 -7.04
N THR A 25 1.60 -7.12 -6.68
CA THR A 25 0.23 -7.63 -6.68
C THR A 25 -0.65 -6.65 -7.46
N ALA A 26 -1.45 -7.15 -8.38
CA ALA A 26 -2.33 -6.34 -9.23
C ALA A 26 -3.80 -6.58 -8.90
N LEU A 27 -4.55 -5.50 -8.67
CA LEU A 27 -6.00 -5.51 -8.59
C LEU A 27 -6.56 -5.11 -9.95
N VAL A 28 -7.25 -6.03 -10.60
CA VAL A 28 -7.80 -5.86 -11.93
C VAL A 28 -9.32 -5.96 -11.88
N ALA A 29 -10.01 -4.94 -12.37
CA ALA A 29 -11.46 -4.93 -12.47
C ALA A 29 -11.89 -3.78 -13.40
N LEU A 30 -13.17 -3.78 -13.78
CA LEU A 30 -13.80 -2.67 -14.47
C LEU A 30 -13.70 -1.36 -13.65
N ASN A 31 -13.93 -0.24 -14.32
CA ASN A 31 -13.96 1.06 -13.64
C ASN A 31 -15.06 1.11 -12.58
N ASN A 32 -14.82 1.89 -11.52
CA ASN A 32 -15.75 2.08 -10.41
C ASN A 32 -16.13 0.80 -9.64
N PHE A 33 -15.33 -0.26 -9.78
CA PHE A 33 -15.60 -1.54 -9.12
C PHE A 33 -15.26 -1.55 -7.62
N GLY A 34 -14.23 -0.83 -7.21
CA GLY A 34 -13.75 -0.79 -5.82
C GLY A 34 -12.25 -1.04 -5.64
N LYS A 35 -11.45 -1.02 -6.72
CA LYS A 35 -9.97 -1.14 -6.64
C LYS A 35 -9.37 -0.14 -5.66
N SER A 36 -9.66 1.15 -5.84
CA SER A 36 -9.21 2.22 -4.94
C SER A 36 -9.79 2.10 -3.52
N ASN A 37 -10.96 1.44 -3.37
CA ASN A 37 -11.52 1.17 -2.04
C ASN A 37 -10.70 0.15 -1.27
N VAL A 38 -10.10 -0.85 -1.92
CA VAL A 38 -9.16 -1.78 -1.28
C VAL A 38 -7.95 -1.02 -0.75
N LEU A 39 -7.35 -0.14 -1.57
CA LEU A 39 -6.21 0.67 -1.15
C LEU A 39 -6.58 1.59 0.02
N SER A 40 -7.72 2.30 -0.09
CA SER A 40 -8.22 3.15 0.99
C SER A 40 -8.50 2.36 2.28
N GLY A 41 -9.00 1.12 2.17
CA GLY A 41 -9.27 0.27 3.33
C GLY A 41 -8.00 -0.19 4.04
N ILE A 42 -6.91 -0.43 3.28
CA ILE A 42 -5.60 -0.74 3.88
C ILE A 42 -5.02 0.52 4.55
N ASP A 43 -5.11 1.68 3.93
CA ASP A 43 -4.62 2.95 4.50
C ASP A 43 -5.40 3.35 5.75
N PHE A 44 -6.73 3.27 5.70
CA PHE A 44 -7.61 3.48 6.86
C PHE A 44 -7.18 2.62 8.06
N ARG A 45 -6.88 1.36 7.83
CA ARG A 45 -6.41 0.45 8.88
C ARG A 45 -5.14 0.94 9.55
N LEU A 46 -4.16 1.38 8.76
CA LEU A 46 -2.88 1.85 9.29
C LEU A 46 -3.04 3.13 10.11
N ALA A 47 -3.92 4.01 9.66
CA ALA A 47 -4.31 5.19 10.42
C ALA A 47 -5.02 4.80 11.72
N PHE A 48 -5.99 3.88 11.67
CA PHE A 48 -6.78 3.43 12.82
C PHE A 48 -5.90 2.83 13.93
N ILE A 49 -4.95 1.96 13.61
CA ILE A 49 -4.06 1.38 14.63
C ILE A 49 -3.25 2.46 15.35
N LYS A 50 -2.81 3.50 14.64
CA LYS A 50 -1.97 4.57 15.20
C LYS A 50 -2.76 5.67 15.89
N ALA A 51 -4.03 5.79 15.62
CA ALA A 51 -4.90 6.85 16.12
C ALA A 51 -5.02 6.80 17.66
N SER A 52 -5.28 7.95 18.27
CA SER A 52 -5.64 8.05 19.68
C SER A 52 -6.99 7.36 19.96
N ILE A 53 -7.36 7.21 21.21
CA ILE A 53 -8.67 6.63 21.58
C ILE A 53 -9.81 7.49 21.03
N ASP A 54 -9.70 8.82 21.16
CA ASP A 54 -10.70 9.78 20.70
C ASP A 54 -10.80 9.79 19.16
N ASP A 55 -9.64 9.81 18.47
CA ASP A 55 -9.60 9.73 17.00
C ASP A 55 -10.23 8.42 16.49
N LYS A 56 -9.99 7.29 17.19
CA LYS A 56 -10.63 6.02 16.85
C LYS A 56 -12.15 6.06 16.97
N MET A 57 -12.65 6.69 18.05
CA MET A 57 -14.09 6.90 18.20
C MET A 57 -14.66 7.71 17.05
N GLU A 58 -13.98 8.80 16.68
CA GLU A 58 -14.39 9.61 15.54
C GLU A 58 -14.32 8.84 14.21
N MET A 59 -13.24 8.09 13.98
CA MET A 59 -13.11 7.25 12.78
C MET A 59 -14.24 6.20 12.67
N MET A 60 -14.64 5.56 13.77
CA MET A 60 -15.73 4.58 13.79
C MET A 60 -17.12 5.24 13.63
N ALA A 61 -17.25 6.51 14.05
CA ALA A 61 -18.51 7.26 13.95
C ALA A 61 -18.69 7.97 12.59
N ASN A 62 -17.62 8.14 11.82
CA ASN A 62 -17.60 9.04 10.66
C ASN A 62 -18.01 8.32 9.35
N SER A 63 -19.21 7.76 9.34
CA SER A 63 -19.81 7.14 8.13
C SER A 63 -20.01 8.15 6.98
N ASN A 64 -20.04 9.45 7.26
CA ASN A 64 -20.21 10.50 6.24
C ASN A 64 -18.95 10.70 5.38
N LEU A 65 -17.75 10.50 5.95
CA LEU A 65 -16.47 10.56 5.22
C LEU A 65 -16.12 9.22 4.57
N ILE A 66 -16.70 8.13 5.05
CA ILE A 66 -16.52 6.78 4.52
C ILE A 66 -17.87 6.27 4.03
N PRO A 67 -18.23 6.56 2.78
CA PRO A 67 -19.56 6.19 2.26
C PRO A 67 -19.70 4.67 2.23
N ILE A 68 -20.41 4.13 3.22
CA ILE A 68 -20.72 2.71 3.29
C ILE A 68 -21.81 2.39 2.26
N ASN A 69 -21.54 1.43 1.39
CA ASN A 69 -22.51 0.98 0.42
C ASN A 69 -23.74 0.39 1.12
N GLN A 70 -24.92 0.59 0.55
CA GLN A 70 -26.18 0.10 1.11
C GLN A 70 -26.19 -1.42 1.34
N SER A 71 -25.50 -2.18 0.49
CA SER A 71 -25.30 -3.64 0.66
C SER A 71 -24.41 -4.02 1.86
N MET A 72 -23.69 -3.07 2.43
CA MET A 72 -22.78 -3.24 3.59
C MET A 72 -23.39 -2.67 4.88
N GLN A 73 -24.61 -2.11 4.86
CA GLN A 73 -25.25 -1.59 6.06
C GLN A 73 -25.40 -2.69 7.12
N GLY A 74 -25.08 -2.35 8.37
CA GLY A 74 -25.12 -3.27 9.50
C GLY A 74 -23.95 -4.26 9.58
N ARG A 75 -23.01 -4.23 8.62
CA ARG A 75 -21.76 -4.99 8.75
C ARG A 75 -20.74 -4.22 9.57
N ASN A 76 -20.02 -4.95 10.41
CA ASN A 76 -18.84 -4.41 11.08
C ASN A 76 -17.69 -4.21 10.08
N TYR A 77 -16.83 -3.25 10.38
CA TYR A 77 -15.52 -3.21 9.74
C TYR A 77 -14.64 -4.31 10.33
N LYS A 78 -14.08 -5.15 9.48
CA LYS A 78 -13.10 -6.18 9.85
C LYS A 78 -11.84 -6.03 9.06
N PHE A 79 -10.73 -6.09 9.76
CA PHE A 79 -9.41 -6.10 9.16
C PHE A 79 -8.53 -7.20 9.76
N GLU A 80 -7.82 -7.91 8.89
CA GLU A 80 -6.78 -8.85 9.29
C GLU A 80 -5.54 -8.63 8.41
N VAL A 81 -4.36 -8.77 9.01
CA VAL A 81 -3.09 -8.79 8.29
C VAL A 81 -2.26 -9.99 8.73
N GLU A 82 -1.67 -10.66 7.76
CA GLU A 82 -0.66 -11.68 7.97
C GLU A 82 0.69 -11.15 7.47
N VAL A 83 1.72 -11.26 8.30
CA VAL A 83 3.06 -10.79 8.00
C VAL A 83 4.12 -11.82 8.37
N LEU A 84 5.23 -11.83 7.63
CA LEU A 84 6.46 -12.50 8.02
C LEU A 84 7.42 -11.50 8.67
N THR A 85 8.06 -11.91 9.73
CA THR A 85 9.06 -11.11 10.43
C THR A 85 10.09 -12.00 11.08
N GLU A 86 11.32 -11.52 11.10
CA GLU A 86 12.41 -12.16 11.82
C GLU A 86 12.52 -11.61 13.23
N ASP A 87 12.74 -12.50 14.19
CA ASP A 87 13.11 -12.18 15.55
C ASP A 87 14.13 -13.21 16.06
N SER A 88 15.25 -12.72 16.64
CA SER A 88 16.32 -13.56 17.17
C SER A 88 16.83 -14.64 16.20
N GLY A 89 16.87 -14.34 14.89
CA GLY A 89 17.33 -15.26 13.85
C GLY A 89 16.31 -16.33 13.44
N GLN A 90 15.07 -16.22 13.88
CA GLN A 90 13.97 -17.11 13.50
C GLN A 90 12.88 -16.33 12.75
N GLU A 91 12.30 -16.93 11.70
CA GLU A 91 11.17 -16.36 11.00
C GLU A 91 9.84 -16.74 11.68
N TYR A 92 9.03 -15.71 11.91
CA TYR A 92 7.70 -15.85 12.49
C TYR A 92 6.64 -15.36 11.53
N ARG A 93 5.53 -16.09 11.47
CA ARG A 93 4.29 -15.68 10.85
C ARG A 93 3.39 -15.08 11.93
N VAL A 94 3.08 -13.81 11.77
CA VAL A 94 2.27 -13.01 12.70
C VAL A 94 0.95 -12.71 12.04
N GLN A 95 -0.16 -13.03 12.72
CA GLN A 95 -1.51 -12.72 12.28
C GLN A 95 -2.13 -11.77 13.30
N TYR A 96 -2.53 -10.59 12.84
CA TYR A 96 -3.20 -9.58 13.63
C TYR A 96 -4.50 -9.17 12.98
N GLY A 97 -5.58 -9.13 13.74
CA GLY A 97 -6.88 -8.72 13.26
C GLY A 97 -7.69 -8.01 14.32
N TYR A 98 -8.60 -7.15 13.87
CA TYR A 98 -9.61 -6.52 14.70
C TYR A 98 -10.89 -6.28 13.91
N GLU A 99 -11.97 -6.12 14.67
CA GLU A 99 -13.31 -5.84 14.16
C GLU A 99 -13.95 -4.79 15.05
N PHE A 100 -14.65 -3.81 14.45
CA PHE A 100 -15.43 -2.83 15.17
C PHE A 100 -16.78 -2.58 14.52
N SER A 101 -17.75 -2.13 15.31
CA SER A 101 -19.08 -1.70 14.81
C SER A 101 -19.02 -0.26 14.33
N TRP A 102 -19.54 0.01 13.12
CA TRP A 102 -19.79 1.38 12.68
C TRP A 102 -20.91 1.99 13.53
N LYS A 103 -20.81 3.29 13.80
CA LYS A 103 -21.93 4.03 14.38
C LYS A 103 -23.00 4.22 13.30
N CYS A 104 -24.17 3.58 13.50
CA CYS A 104 -25.29 3.67 12.58
C CYS A 104 -26.31 4.73 13.03
N ASP A 105 -26.54 4.87 14.34
CA ASP A 105 -27.50 5.79 14.94
C ASP A 105 -26.83 6.74 15.93
N GLU A 106 -27.46 7.91 16.21
CA GLU A 106 -26.88 8.94 17.08
C GLU A 106 -26.65 8.43 18.51
N ASP A 107 -27.49 7.52 19.00
CA ASP A 107 -27.43 6.97 20.35
C ASP A 107 -26.45 5.77 20.48
N GLU A 108 -25.95 5.24 19.37
CA GLU A 108 -25.01 4.12 19.40
C GLU A 108 -23.59 4.60 19.70
N ILE A 109 -22.91 3.88 20.60
CA ILE A 109 -21.47 4.04 20.85
C ILE A 109 -20.73 2.99 20.04
N PRO A 110 -19.91 3.39 19.06
CA PRO A 110 -19.12 2.42 18.31
C PRO A 110 -18.09 1.76 19.21
N GLU A 111 -17.89 0.46 19.02
CA GLU A 111 -16.99 -0.31 19.87
C GLU A 111 -16.18 -1.33 19.07
N ILE A 112 -15.01 -1.68 19.59
CA ILE A 112 -14.20 -2.79 19.09
C ILE A 112 -14.83 -4.09 19.57
N VAL A 113 -15.32 -4.89 18.61
CA VAL A 113 -16.03 -6.14 18.83
C VAL A 113 -15.08 -7.30 19.07
N GLN A 114 -13.97 -7.30 18.33
CA GLN A 114 -12.96 -8.35 18.42
C GLN A 114 -11.57 -7.79 18.14
N GLU A 115 -10.56 -8.34 18.81
CA GLU A 115 -9.15 -8.14 18.48
C GLU A 115 -8.35 -9.38 18.82
N TYR A 116 -7.38 -9.73 17.98
CA TYR A 116 -6.49 -10.84 18.25
C TYR A 116 -5.11 -10.63 17.65
N LEU A 117 -4.11 -11.18 18.32
CA LEU A 117 -2.74 -11.32 17.83
C LEU A 117 -2.31 -12.76 18.03
N ARG A 118 -1.81 -13.38 16.97
CA ARG A 118 -1.32 -14.76 16.96
C ARG A 118 0.03 -14.83 16.27
N ILE A 119 0.90 -15.71 16.79
CA ILE A 119 2.21 -15.97 16.17
C ILE A 119 2.45 -17.46 16.02
N LYS A 120 3.26 -17.83 15.05
CA LYS A 120 3.86 -19.16 14.91
C LYS A 120 5.22 -19.04 14.24
N LEU A 121 6.12 -20.00 14.46
CA LEU A 121 7.29 -20.15 13.60
C LEU A 121 6.82 -20.45 12.16
N ASP A 122 7.50 -19.88 11.17
CA ASP A 122 7.17 -20.11 9.75
C ASP A 122 7.74 -21.44 9.25
N GLU A 123 7.37 -22.51 9.97
CA GLU A 123 7.74 -23.88 9.66
C GLU A 123 6.50 -24.77 9.45
N LYS A 124 6.67 -25.83 8.67
CA LYS A 124 5.59 -26.79 8.40
C LYS A 124 5.14 -27.49 9.69
N GLY A 125 3.84 -27.48 9.93
CA GLY A 125 3.22 -28.16 11.07
C GLY A 125 3.11 -27.32 12.36
N GLN A 126 3.68 -26.13 12.39
CA GLN A 126 3.57 -25.22 13.53
C GLN A 126 2.14 -24.64 13.67
N LYS A 127 1.66 -24.57 14.91
CA LYS A 127 0.35 -24.01 15.25
C LYS A 127 0.48 -22.59 15.77
N TYR A 128 -0.53 -21.76 15.48
CA TYR A 128 -0.61 -20.42 16.02
C TYR A 128 -0.77 -20.43 17.55
N THR A 129 0.04 -19.62 18.22
CA THR A 129 -0.07 -19.29 19.65
C THR A 129 -0.82 -17.96 19.76
N GLN A 130 -1.90 -17.94 20.55
CA GLN A 130 -2.66 -16.73 20.85
C GLN A 130 -1.91 -15.85 21.85
N LEU A 131 -1.65 -14.60 21.48
CA LEU A 131 -0.97 -13.60 22.33
C LEU A 131 -1.95 -12.55 22.87
N ILE A 132 -2.91 -12.11 22.08
CA ILE A 132 -3.97 -11.18 22.45
C ILE A 132 -5.29 -11.80 22.03
N ASN A 133 -6.29 -11.71 22.89
CA ASN A 133 -7.65 -12.07 22.58
C ASN A 133 -8.62 -11.09 23.25
N ARG A 134 -9.46 -10.43 22.45
CA ARG A 134 -10.51 -9.54 22.93
C ARG A 134 -11.84 -9.89 22.29
N THR A 135 -12.85 -9.84 23.09
CA THR A 135 -14.27 -9.82 22.73
C THR A 135 -14.90 -8.53 23.25
N LYS A 136 -16.19 -8.29 22.99
CA LYS A 136 -16.90 -7.16 23.58
C LYS A 136 -16.84 -7.14 25.11
N GLU A 137 -16.87 -8.31 25.74
CA GLU A 137 -17.00 -8.47 27.19
C GLU A 137 -15.66 -8.48 27.93
N ALA A 138 -14.62 -8.98 27.31
CA ALA A 138 -13.33 -9.23 27.96
C ALA A 138 -12.14 -9.12 27.03
N ALA A 139 -11.03 -8.64 27.61
CA ALA A 139 -9.74 -8.65 26.94
C ALA A 139 -8.71 -9.40 27.77
N SER A 140 -7.88 -10.20 27.11
CA SER A 140 -6.80 -10.95 27.72
C SER A 140 -5.55 -10.95 26.84
N TYR A 141 -4.41 -11.13 27.47
CA TYR A 141 -3.12 -11.25 26.82
C TYR A 141 -2.27 -12.36 27.44
N LYS A 142 -1.26 -12.80 26.73
CA LYS A 142 -0.30 -13.79 27.21
C LYS A 142 0.87 -13.07 27.87
N SER A 143 0.99 -13.17 29.20
CA SER A 143 2.00 -12.45 29.99
C SER A 143 3.36 -13.13 30.06
N SER A 144 3.45 -14.43 29.74
CA SER A 144 4.71 -15.19 29.78
C SER A 144 4.78 -16.21 28.66
N GLU A 145 5.99 -16.57 28.25
CA GLU A 145 6.24 -17.47 27.12
C GLU A 145 5.61 -18.87 27.30
N THR A 146 5.62 -19.40 28.49
CA THR A 146 5.05 -20.71 28.82
C THR A 146 3.58 -20.67 29.25
N GLY A 147 3.02 -19.45 29.50
CA GLY A 147 1.66 -19.25 29.96
C GLY A 147 0.61 -19.38 28.86
N ARG A 148 -0.66 -19.24 29.24
CA ARG A 148 -1.80 -19.13 28.35
C ARG A 148 -2.19 -17.65 28.14
N CYS A 149 -2.94 -17.34 27.09
CA CYS A 149 -3.55 -16.02 26.87
C CYS A 149 -4.74 -15.82 27.83
N SER A 150 -4.47 -15.58 29.11
CA SER A 150 -5.48 -15.51 30.17
C SER A 150 -5.28 -14.34 31.15
N SER A 151 -4.19 -13.60 31.04
CA SER A 151 -3.97 -12.39 31.85
C SER A 151 -4.96 -11.32 31.42
N LYS A 152 -5.85 -10.91 32.35
CA LYS A 152 -6.89 -9.93 32.07
C LYS A 152 -6.31 -8.54 31.92
N ILE A 153 -6.84 -7.76 30.99
CA ILE A 153 -6.52 -6.35 30.79
C ILE A 153 -7.81 -5.58 30.57
N LYS A 154 -7.95 -4.43 31.23
CA LYS A 154 -9.07 -3.53 31.04
C LYS A 154 -8.74 -2.57 29.90
N VAL A 155 -9.62 -2.43 28.92
CA VAL A 155 -9.50 -1.52 27.78
C VAL A 155 -10.79 -0.74 27.60
N GLU A 156 -10.70 0.46 27.05
CA GLU A 156 -11.86 1.26 26.67
C GLU A 156 -12.54 0.67 25.42
N PRO A 157 -13.81 0.99 25.16
CA PRO A 157 -14.53 0.45 23.99
C PRO A 157 -13.80 0.67 22.65
N SER A 158 -13.18 1.83 22.45
CA SER A 158 -12.43 2.20 21.26
C SER A 158 -10.90 1.94 21.33
N GLU A 159 -10.39 1.44 22.46
CA GLU A 159 -8.95 1.21 22.67
C GLU A 159 -8.55 -0.19 22.19
N LEU A 160 -7.58 -0.31 21.29
CA LEU A 160 -6.97 -1.59 20.92
C LEU A 160 -6.03 -2.09 22.03
N VAL A 161 -6.12 -3.40 22.34
CA VAL A 161 -5.22 -4.06 23.31
C VAL A 161 -3.77 -3.94 22.89
N VAL A 162 -3.49 -4.06 21.57
CA VAL A 162 -2.13 -3.92 21.03
C VAL A 162 -1.53 -2.54 21.32
N ASN A 163 -2.34 -1.48 21.35
CA ASN A 163 -1.86 -0.13 21.69
C ASN A 163 -1.56 -0.01 23.17
N LYS A 164 -2.41 -0.57 24.03
CA LYS A 164 -2.20 -0.57 25.48
C LYS A 164 -0.96 -1.35 25.87
N LEU A 165 -0.75 -2.51 25.28
CA LEU A 165 0.42 -3.36 25.54
C LEU A 165 1.72 -2.79 24.96
N ARG A 166 1.67 -1.75 24.12
CA ARG A 166 2.88 -1.09 23.58
C ARG A 166 3.80 -0.54 24.69
N ALA A 167 3.23 -0.19 25.84
CA ALA A 167 3.97 0.29 27.00
C ALA A 167 4.59 -0.82 27.87
N TYR A 168 4.33 -2.09 27.55
CA TYR A 168 4.78 -3.25 28.31
C TYR A 168 6.05 -3.85 27.67
N ASP A 169 7.19 -3.22 27.87
CA ASP A 169 8.46 -3.64 27.26
C ASP A 169 8.95 -5.03 27.73
N GLU A 170 8.45 -5.54 28.85
CA GLU A 170 8.80 -6.86 29.41
C GLU A 170 8.14 -8.04 28.67
N LEU A 171 7.17 -7.78 27.78
CA LEU A 171 6.52 -8.86 27.03
C LEU A 171 7.49 -9.46 26.02
N TYR A 172 7.62 -10.79 26.03
CA TYR A 172 8.51 -11.51 25.11
C TYR A 172 8.16 -11.31 23.62
N TYR A 173 6.98 -10.75 23.30
CA TYR A 173 6.54 -10.38 21.96
C TYR A 173 6.40 -8.86 21.76
N ALA A 174 6.99 -8.04 22.62
CA ALA A 174 6.94 -6.59 22.51
C ALA A 174 7.44 -6.08 21.14
N GLU A 175 8.47 -6.73 20.58
CA GLU A 175 9.01 -6.38 19.25
C GLU A 175 7.99 -6.61 18.13
N PHE A 176 7.17 -7.65 18.20
CA PHE A 176 6.09 -7.84 17.21
C PHE A 176 5.05 -6.73 17.28
N ILE A 177 4.69 -6.28 18.49
CA ILE A 177 3.79 -5.14 18.71
C ILE A 177 4.40 -3.85 18.12
N LYS A 178 5.67 -3.57 18.40
CA LYS A 178 6.39 -2.39 17.85
C LYS A 178 6.41 -2.44 16.33
N LYS A 179 6.76 -3.57 15.74
CA LYS A 179 6.81 -3.76 14.29
C LYS A 179 5.43 -3.60 13.63
N LEU A 180 4.34 -4.13 14.22
CA LEU A 180 2.97 -3.94 13.74
C LEU A 180 2.57 -2.46 13.73
N ASN A 181 2.88 -1.73 14.80
CA ASN A 181 2.60 -0.28 14.90
C ASN A 181 3.49 0.56 13.99
N SER A 182 4.67 0.07 13.59
CA SER A 182 5.58 0.77 12.68
C SER A 182 5.27 0.53 11.19
N MET A 183 4.36 -0.37 10.87
CA MET A 183 3.98 -0.63 9.47
C MET A 183 3.49 0.65 8.80
N ARG A 184 4.01 0.91 7.61
CA ARG A 184 3.66 2.08 6.80
C ARG A 184 3.26 1.64 5.41
N MET A 185 2.28 2.31 4.86
CA MET A 185 1.91 2.25 3.47
C MET A 185 2.13 3.62 2.84
N TYR A 186 2.63 3.62 1.64
CA TYR A 186 2.66 4.80 0.81
C TYR A 186 1.69 4.60 -0.35
N MET A 187 0.77 5.53 -0.54
CA MET A 187 -0.20 5.49 -1.62
C MET A 187 0.06 6.63 -2.61
N GLU A 188 0.36 6.28 -3.84
CA GLU A 188 0.56 7.25 -4.91
C GLU A 188 -0.74 7.42 -5.69
N ASN A 189 -1.55 8.39 -5.27
CA ASN A 189 -2.83 8.73 -5.89
C ASN A 189 -2.70 9.84 -6.92
N ASN A 190 -1.63 10.64 -6.84
CA ASN A 190 -1.45 11.81 -7.67
C ASN A 190 -0.13 11.73 -8.41
N LEU A 191 -0.19 11.30 -9.65
CA LEU A 191 0.96 11.26 -10.55
C LEU A 191 1.02 12.54 -11.41
N ASP A 192 0.71 13.71 -10.82
CA ASP A 192 0.89 14.99 -11.51
C ASP A 192 2.38 15.31 -11.71
N THR A 193 2.86 14.89 -12.88
CA THR A 193 4.24 15.12 -13.29
C THR A 193 4.60 16.59 -13.48
N LYS A 194 3.64 17.52 -13.43
CA LYS A 194 3.90 18.95 -13.59
C LYS A 194 4.30 19.60 -12.27
N SER A 195 3.55 19.35 -11.20
CA SER A 195 3.82 19.98 -9.90
C SER A 195 5.04 19.36 -9.20
N PHE A 196 5.22 18.06 -9.27
CA PHE A 196 6.30 17.35 -8.56
C PHE A 196 7.73 17.76 -8.95
N TYR A 197 7.92 18.26 -10.16
CA TYR A 197 9.24 18.68 -10.66
C TYR A 197 9.50 20.18 -10.55
N GLN A 198 8.51 20.95 -10.07
CA GLN A 198 8.67 22.38 -9.89
C GLN A 198 9.59 22.69 -8.70
N PRO A 199 10.49 23.67 -8.83
CA PRO A 199 11.26 24.17 -7.69
C PRO A 199 10.31 24.74 -6.63
N ASP A 200 10.37 24.20 -5.41
CA ASP A 200 9.48 24.60 -4.33
C ASP A 200 10.30 24.82 -3.04
N PRO A 201 10.30 26.04 -2.46
CA PRO A 201 10.95 26.34 -1.20
C PRO A 201 10.12 25.93 0.03
N ILE A 202 8.88 25.46 -0.15
CA ILE A 202 7.96 25.17 0.95
C ILE A 202 8.13 23.74 1.46
N ILE A 203 8.09 23.56 2.78
CA ILE A 203 8.02 22.26 3.45
C ILE A 203 6.89 22.29 4.46
N ARG A 204 6.09 21.23 4.53
CA ARG A 204 5.10 21.07 5.61
C ARG A 204 5.80 20.82 6.93
N LYS A 205 5.35 21.48 8.01
CA LYS A 205 5.85 21.21 9.37
C LYS A 205 5.61 19.75 9.76
N GLY A 206 6.60 19.14 10.42
CA GLY A 206 6.55 17.73 10.81
C GLY A 206 7.05 16.75 9.73
N PHE A 207 7.29 17.23 8.50
CA PHE A 207 7.78 16.40 7.38
C PHE A 207 9.18 16.80 6.88
N GLU A 208 9.90 17.61 7.64
CA GLU A 208 11.20 18.17 7.24
C GLU A 208 12.25 17.08 6.92
N ASN A 209 12.16 15.96 7.64
CA ASN A 209 13.10 14.84 7.51
C ASN A 209 12.50 13.62 6.77
N GLU A 210 11.26 13.69 6.32
CA GLU A 210 10.60 12.58 5.62
C GLU A 210 10.79 12.69 4.11
N MET A 211 11.67 11.88 3.55
CA MET A 211 11.86 11.84 2.09
C MET A 211 10.61 11.42 1.33
N ILE A 212 9.79 10.52 1.89
CA ILE A 212 8.69 9.91 1.14
C ILE A 212 7.47 10.82 1.00
N ASN A 213 7.23 11.69 1.99
CA ASN A 213 6.09 12.61 2.01
C ASN A 213 6.43 13.98 1.42
N ALA A 214 7.66 14.16 0.92
CA ALA A 214 8.03 15.39 0.24
C ALA A 214 7.31 15.44 -1.13
N GLU A 215 6.59 16.53 -1.36
CA GLU A 215 5.90 16.77 -2.63
C GLU A 215 6.85 17.25 -3.73
N ASN A 216 8.12 17.56 -3.37
CA ASN A 216 9.12 18.07 -4.28
C ASN A 216 10.16 17.00 -4.62
N LEU A 217 10.07 16.42 -5.81
CA LEU A 217 10.96 15.35 -6.25
C LEU A 217 12.43 15.77 -6.35
N PRO A 218 12.79 16.96 -6.87
CA PRO A 218 14.19 17.43 -6.88
C PRO A 218 14.81 17.47 -5.48
N ARG A 219 14.07 17.84 -4.46
CA ARG A 219 14.52 17.81 -3.06
C ARG A 219 14.75 16.39 -2.57
N ILE A 220 13.79 15.49 -2.86
CA ILE A 220 13.93 14.07 -2.52
C ILE A 220 15.21 13.50 -3.11
N ILE A 221 15.47 13.76 -4.39
CA ILE A 221 16.67 13.29 -5.09
C ILE A 221 17.95 13.88 -4.51
N PHE A 222 17.93 15.18 -4.17
CA PHE A 222 19.09 15.82 -3.52
C PHE A 222 19.40 15.17 -2.17
N ASN A 223 18.39 14.91 -1.36
CA ASN A 223 18.57 14.24 -0.07
C ASN A 223 19.04 12.79 -0.26
N LEU A 224 18.49 12.07 -1.24
CA LEU A 224 18.89 10.71 -1.56
C LEU A 224 20.36 10.66 -1.99
N GLU A 225 20.80 11.56 -2.89
CA GLU A 225 22.22 11.66 -3.30
C GLU A 225 23.15 11.91 -2.11
N LYS A 226 22.75 12.75 -1.15
CA LYS A 226 23.58 13.11 0.01
C LYS A 226 23.59 12.04 1.11
N GLN A 227 22.46 11.41 1.38
CA GLN A 227 22.31 10.50 2.51
C GLN A 227 22.52 9.04 2.11
N ASN A 228 22.19 8.67 0.87
CA ASN A 228 22.23 7.30 0.35
C ASN A 228 22.74 7.27 -1.10
N PRO A 229 24.02 7.65 -1.36
CA PRO A 229 24.56 7.78 -2.71
C PRO A 229 24.45 6.47 -3.51
N ASP A 230 24.63 5.31 -2.88
CA ASP A 230 24.51 4.00 -3.55
C ASP A 230 23.09 3.77 -4.08
N LYS A 231 22.08 4.17 -3.32
CA LYS A 231 20.67 4.07 -3.75
C LYS A 231 20.34 5.08 -4.86
N PHE A 232 20.99 6.24 -4.86
CA PHE A 232 20.85 7.19 -5.97
C PHE A 232 21.51 6.66 -7.26
N GLU A 233 22.70 6.08 -7.18
CA GLU A 233 23.32 5.44 -8.33
C GLU A 233 22.49 4.24 -8.84
N LEU A 234 21.90 3.46 -7.95
CA LEU A 234 20.97 2.39 -8.33
C LEU A 234 19.77 2.93 -9.10
N LEU A 235 19.15 4.02 -8.63
CA LEU A 235 18.06 4.71 -9.33
C LEU A 235 18.45 5.12 -10.73
N LYS A 236 19.60 5.77 -10.89
CA LYS A 236 20.12 6.20 -12.20
C LYS A 236 20.33 5.00 -13.13
N ASN A 237 21.00 3.97 -12.64
CA ASN A 237 21.30 2.78 -13.44
C ASN A 237 20.03 2.08 -13.94
N VAL A 238 19.00 1.95 -13.10
CA VAL A 238 17.73 1.36 -13.50
C VAL A 238 17.00 2.26 -14.51
N TYR A 239 17.02 3.57 -14.27
CA TYR A 239 16.37 4.52 -15.16
C TYR A 239 17.05 4.58 -16.55
N PHE A 240 18.38 4.52 -16.61
CA PHE A 240 19.15 4.52 -17.87
C PHE A 240 18.93 3.24 -18.70
N GLN A 241 18.63 2.10 -18.05
CA GLN A 241 18.25 0.89 -18.77
C GLN A 241 16.90 1.04 -19.49
N LEU A 242 15.97 1.84 -18.93
CA LEU A 242 14.69 2.15 -19.56
C LEU A 242 14.79 3.27 -20.60
N PHE A 243 15.70 4.20 -20.40
CA PHE A 243 15.93 5.38 -21.25
C PHE A 243 17.41 5.48 -21.64
N PRO A 244 17.87 4.65 -22.61
CA PRO A 244 19.30 4.51 -22.91
C PRO A 244 19.93 5.75 -23.56
N ASP A 245 19.17 6.74 -23.94
CA ASP A 245 19.68 8.01 -24.45
C ASP A 245 20.05 9.00 -23.35
N ILE A 246 19.66 8.73 -22.12
CA ILE A 246 20.03 9.54 -20.97
C ILE A 246 21.37 9.07 -20.42
N GLU A 247 22.32 10.01 -20.31
CA GLU A 247 23.68 9.75 -19.79
C GLU A 247 23.80 10.06 -18.30
N ASP A 248 23.09 11.08 -17.80
CA ASP A 248 23.20 11.48 -16.40
C ASP A 248 21.97 12.25 -15.92
N ILE A 249 21.73 12.19 -14.61
CA ILE A 249 20.74 12.99 -13.88
C ILE A 249 21.47 13.76 -12.80
N ILE A 250 21.36 15.08 -12.86
CA ILE A 250 22.12 16.01 -12.03
C ILE A 250 21.13 16.81 -11.19
N VAL A 251 21.28 16.81 -9.86
CA VAL A 251 20.51 17.68 -8.98
C VAL A 251 21.37 18.86 -8.52
N LYS A 252 20.80 20.06 -8.58
CA LYS A 252 21.46 21.28 -8.11
C LYS A 252 20.58 22.00 -7.09
N SER A 253 21.21 22.51 -6.04
CA SER A 253 20.58 23.40 -5.07
C SER A 253 20.92 24.84 -5.39
N PHE A 254 19.93 25.72 -5.31
CA PHE A 254 20.10 27.16 -5.48
C PHE A 254 19.63 27.87 -4.23
N LYS A 255 20.50 28.74 -3.69
CA LYS A 255 20.13 29.58 -2.55
C LYS A 255 19.21 30.70 -3.05
N ILE A 256 18.09 30.84 -2.37
CA ILE A 256 17.16 31.94 -2.59
C ILE A 256 17.16 32.84 -1.36
N ASN A 257 16.90 34.14 -1.55
CA ASN A 257 16.64 35.02 -0.42
C ASN A 257 15.19 34.73 0.01
N ALA A 258 15.03 33.85 1.00
CA ALA A 258 13.72 33.62 1.57
C ALA A 258 13.19 34.93 2.17
N VAL A 259 11.89 35.13 2.07
CA VAL A 259 11.17 36.17 2.83
C VAL A 259 11.45 35.90 4.30
N GLU A 260 11.79 36.95 5.08
CA GLU A 260 12.07 36.80 6.49
C GLU A 260 10.92 36.04 7.17
N SER A 261 11.26 35.04 7.97
CA SER A 261 10.30 34.13 8.63
C SER A 261 9.27 34.85 9.51
N ASP A 262 9.59 36.08 9.91
CA ASP A 262 8.77 36.93 10.79
C ASP A 262 7.45 37.40 10.14
N GLN A 263 7.24 37.15 8.85
CA GLN A 263 6.01 37.51 8.14
C GLN A 263 4.92 36.42 8.15
N PHE A 264 5.21 35.23 8.69
CA PHE A 264 4.25 34.16 8.77
C PHE A 264 3.83 33.86 10.20
N PRO A 265 2.56 33.48 10.43
CA PRO A 265 2.09 33.06 11.75
C PRO A 265 2.93 31.87 12.27
N GLU A 266 3.26 31.83 13.55
CA GLU A 266 4.01 30.73 14.16
C GLU A 266 3.29 29.39 14.04
N ASP A 267 1.97 29.39 13.91
CA ASP A 267 1.11 28.24 13.73
C ASP A 267 0.92 27.81 12.26
N ALA A 268 1.55 28.51 11.29
CA ALA A 268 1.49 28.13 9.89
C ALA A 268 1.91 26.64 9.72
N PRO A 269 1.18 25.83 8.92
CA PRO A 269 1.46 24.41 8.78
C PRO A 269 2.67 24.11 7.87
N PHE A 270 3.43 25.12 7.50
CA PHE A 270 4.58 25.01 6.59
C PHE A 270 5.71 25.95 7.01
N ILE A 271 6.92 25.63 6.52
CA ILE A 271 8.13 26.46 6.64
C ILE A 271 8.70 26.76 5.26
N PHE A 272 9.36 27.91 5.12
CA PHE A 272 10.14 28.27 3.93
C PHE A 272 11.61 27.88 4.12
N THR A 273 12.19 27.29 3.10
CA THR A 273 13.63 26.99 3.08
C THR A 273 14.38 28.01 2.24
N ASN A 274 15.64 28.22 2.57
CA ASN A 274 16.53 29.12 1.82
C ASN A 274 17.06 28.49 0.52
N PHE A 275 16.55 27.30 0.15
CA PHE A 275 17.03 26.57 -1.01
C PHE A 275 15.86 26.06 -1.84
N ILE A 276 16.02 26.10 -3.14
CA ILE A 276 15.26 25.36 -4.12
C ILE A 276 16.16 24.34 -4.82
N TYR A 277 15.57 23.27 -5.31
CA TYR A 277 16.28 22.18 -5.97
C TYR A 277 15.77 22.03 -7.39
N VAL A 278 16.67 21.75 -8.32
CA VAL A 278 16.36 21.58 -9.74
C VAL A 278 17.04 20.34 -10.26
N LEU A 279 16.32 19.49 -10.96
CA LEU A 279 16.85 18.34 -11.67
C LEU A 279 17.16 18.70 -13.12
N PHE A 280 18.33 18.28 -13.58
CA PHE A 280 18.73 18.34 -14.97
C PHE A 280 18.99 16.94 -15.49
N VAL A 281 18.71 16.73 -16.76
CA VAL A 281 19.02 15.50 -17.48
C VAL A 281 20.04 15.81 -18.57
N LYS A 282 21.06 14.98 -18.66
CA LYS A 282 22.03 14.98 -19.75
C LYS A 282 21.64 13.88 -20.73
N ASP A 283 21.20 14.26 -21.91
CA ASP A 283 20.86 13.36 -23.00
C ASP A 283 21.96 13.38 -24.05
N LYS A 284 22.40 12.23 -24.55
CA LYS A 284 23.50 12.11 -25.53
C LYS A 284 23.24 12.81 -26.86
N ASN A 285 21.96 13.06 -27.16
CA ASN A 285 21.53 13.74 -28.39
C ASN A 285 21.44 15.27 -28.23
N LEU A 286 21.62 15.81 -27.01
CA LEU A 286 21.51 17.23 -26.71
C LEU A 286 22.87 17.85 -26.37
N ALA A 287 23.14 19.06 -26.88
CA ALA A 287 24.40 19.76 -26.65
C ALA A 287 24.58 20.18 -25.17
N ASN A 288 23.49 20.44 -24.45
CA ASN A 288 23.53 20.90 -23.06
C ASN A 288 22.46 20.12 -22.23
N PRO A 289 22.71 19.94 -20.92
CA PRO A 289 21.71 19.41 -20.03
C PRO A 289 20.44 20.27 -20.01
N VAL A 290 19.30 19.64 -20.01
CA VAL A 290 17.98 20.31 -19.95
C VAL A 290 17.31 20.06 -18.61
N ASN A 291 16.39 20.96 -18.26
CA ASN A 291 15.58 20.75 -17.04
C ASN A 291 14.75 19.46 -17.17
N PHE A 292 14.75 18.63 -16.16
CA PHE A 292 14.03 17.35 -16.16
C PHE A 292 12.51 17.52 -16.37
N SER A 293 11.94 18.66 -15.97
CA SER A 293 10.52 18.98 -16.23
C SER A 293 10.14 19.01 -17.72
N MET A 294 11.16 19.17 -18.61
CA MET A 294 10.97 19.17 -20.07
C MET A 294 10.90 17.76 -20.69
N MET A 295 11.18 16.71 -19.89
CA MET A 295 11.06 15.33 -20.33
C MET A 295 9.60 14.97 -20.60
N SER A 296 9.37 13.91 -21.38
CA SER A 296 8.00 13.39 -21.62
C SER A 296 7.33 12.99 -20.31
N ASP A 297 6.00 13.06 -20.25
CA ASP A 297 5.26 12.71 -19.06
C ASP A 297 5.49 11.25 -18.64
N GLY A 298 5.60 10.34 -19.60
CA GLY A 298 5.94 8.94 -19.32
C GLY A 298 7.31 8.78 -18.66
N ALA A 299 8.33 9.47 -19.17
CA ALA A 299 9.68 9.43 -18.60
C ALA A 299 9.70 10.00 -17.17
N LYS A 300 9.00 11.14 -16.96
CA LYS A 300 8.87 11.76 -15.63
C LYS A 300 8.14 10.84 -14.65
N ARG A 301 7.06 10.19 -15.08
CA ARG A 301 6.25 9.29 -14.25
C ARG A 301 7.06 8.06 -13.84
N VAL A 302 7.76 7.42 -14.77
CA VAL A 302 8.63 6.28 -14.48
C VAL A 302 9.69 6.67 -13.45
N PHE A 303 10.38 7.79 -13.64
CA PHE A 303 11.40 8.26 -12.71
C PHE A 303 10.83 8.52 -11.31
N MET A 304 9.65 9.14 -11.23
CA MET A 304 8.98 9.41 -9.97
C MET A 304 8.63 8.11 -9.23
N ILE A 305 8.03 7.13 -9.90
CA ILE A 305 7.66 5.86 -9.28
C ILE A 305 8.90 5.09 -8.81
N LEU A 306 9.95 5.00 -9.64
CA LEU A 306 11.22 4.37 -9.24
C LEU A 306 11.85 5.06 -8.03
N THR A 307 11.82 6.40 -8.01
CA THR A 307 12.30 7.18 -6.85
C THR A 307 11.52 6.82 -5.58
N LYS A 308 10.19 6.81 -5.66
CA LYS A 308 9.32 6.48 -4.51
C LYS A 308 9.57 5.05 -4.00
N ILE A 309 9.80 4.09 -4.89
CA ILE A 309 10.16 2.72 -4.51
C ILE A 309 11.48 2.69 -3.76
N ILE A 310 12.52 3.33 -4.29
CA ILE A 310 13.84 3.35 -3.64
C ILE A 310 13.78 4.08 -2.29
N VAL A 311 13.12 5.23 -2.23
CA VAL A 311 12.94 5.99 -0.99
C VAL A 311 12.11 5.19 0.03
N SER A 312 11.16 4.39 -0.43
CA SER A 312 10.39 3.50 0.44
C SER A 312 11.24 2.42 1.09
N SER A 313 12.22 1.86 0.36
CA SER A 313 13.17 0.91 0.95
C SER A 313 14.05 1.55 2.04
N VAL A 314 14.46 2.82 1.84
CA VAL A 314 15.22 3.59 2.84
C VAL A 314 14.38 3.91 4.07
N ASN A 315 13.10 4.20 3.91
CA ASN A 315 12.18 4.56 5.00
C ASN A 315 11.44 3.36 5.62
N HIS A 316 11.81 2.13 5.25
CA HIS A 316 11.20 0.89 5.75
C HIS A 316 9.66 0.85 5.57
N ILE A 317 9.17 1.31 4.41
CA ILE A 317 7.77 1.21 4.04
C ILE A 317 7.44 -0.25 3.72
N SER A 318 6.33 -0.74 4.27
CA SER A 318 5.94 -2.15 4.11
C SER A 318 5.15 -2.40 2.82
N LEU A 319 4.41 -1.40 2.33
CA LEU A 319 3.56 -1.50 1.16
C LEU A 319 3.51 -0.18 0.39
N ILE A 320 3.70 -0.25 -0.92
CA ILE A 320 3.46 0.86 -1.84
C ILE A 320 2.23 0.53 -2.68
N ALA A 321 1.27 1.44 -2.74
CA ALA A 321 0.15 1.36 -3.65
C ALA A 321 0.33 2.36 -4.79
N ILE A 322 0.15 1.90 -6.02
CA ILE A 322 0.29 2.71 -7.22
C ILE A 322 -0.97 2.52 -8.07
N GLU A 323 -1.70 3.61 -8.30
CA GLU A 323 -2.85 3.58 -9.18
C GLU A 323 -2.43 3.76 -10.64
N GLU A 324 -2.84 2.81 -11.47
CA GLU A 324 -2.68 2.84 -12.92
C GLU A 324 -1.24 3.18 -13.39
N PRO A 325 -0.22 2.39 -13.00
CA PRO A 325 1.18 2.67 -13.33
C PRO A 325 1.46 2.71 -14.83
N GLU A 326 0.57 2.14 -15.64
CA GLU A 326 0.62 2.13 -17.10
C GLU A 326 0.29 3.45 -17.76
N ASN A 327 -0.41 4.35 -17.08
CA ASN A 327 -0.81 5.62 -17.68
C ASN A 327 0.42 6.43 -18.10
N SER A 328 0.42 6.87 -19.36
CA SER A 328 1.53 7.61 -19.99
C SER A 328 2.84 6.83 -20.18
N VAL A 329 2.90 5.54 -19.85
CA VAL A 329 4.04 4.67 -20.13
C VAL A 329 3.81 3.90 -21.43
N HIS A 330 4.78 3.96 -22.34
CA HIS A 330 4.65 3.22 -23.60
C HIS A 330 4.57 1.71 -23.34
N PRO A 331 3.64 0.97 -23.93
CA PRO A 331 3.46 -0.45 -23.68
C PRO A 331 4.75 -1.29 -23.74
N VAL A 332 5.61 -1.07 -24.72
CA VAL A 332 6.87 -1.79 -24.87
C VAL A 332 7.81 -1.62 -23.66
N LEU A 333 7.78 -0.46 -23.02
CA LEU A 333 8.60 -0.19 -21.82
C LEU A 333 7.99 -0.80 -20.56
N PHE A 334 6.67 -1.05 -20.54
CA PHE A 334 5.97 -1.45 -19.33
C PHE A 334 6.47 -2.78 -18.77
N GLN A 335 6.72 -3.78 -19.61
CA GLN A 335 7.22 -5.08 -19.16
C GLN A 335 8.59 -4.96 -18.49
N THR A 336 9.52 -4.26 -19.14
CA THR A 336 10.86 -4.00 -18.58
C THR A 336 10.76 -3.19 -17.28
N TYR A 337 9.89 -2.19 -17.26
CA TYR A 337 9.64 -1.35 -16.10
C TYR A 337 9.13 -2.15 -14.89
N ILE A 338 8.16 -3.05 -15.06
CA ILE A 338 7.67 -3.93 -13.99
C ILE A 338 8.76 -4.88 -13.50
N GLN A 339 9.60 -5.42 -14.39
CA GLN A 339 10.75 -6.24 -14.00
C GLN A 339 11.75 -5.45 -13.17
N MET A 340 12.03 -4.20 -13.54
CA MET A 340 12.90 -3.31 -12.77
C MET A 340 12.33 -3.01 -11.39
N ILE A 341 11.04 -2.71 -11.30
CA ILE A 341 10.36 -2.54 -10.01
C ILE A 341 10.59 -3.78 -9.14
N SER A 342 10.33 -4.97 -9.66
CA SER A 342 10.49 -6.22 -8.91
C SER A 342 11.90 -6.43 -8.37
N GLN A 343 12.93 -5.97 -9.08
CA GLN A 343 14.33 -6.04 -8.65
C GLN A 343 14.70 -5.02 -7.57
N LEU A 344 13.99 -3.89 -7.50
CA LEU A 344 14.24 -2.84 -6.51
C LEU A 344 13.56 -3.10 -5.16
N LEU A 345 12.63 -4.06 -5.10
CA LEU A 345 11.88 -4.37 -3.90
C LEU A 345 12.70 -5.28 -2.99
N ASP A 346 13.08 -4.75 -1.83
CA ASP A 346 13.66 -5.53 -0.73
C ASP A 346 12.51 -6.25 0.04
N ASP A 347 12.19 -5.75 1.26
CA ASP A 347 11.07 -6.24 2.09
C ASP A 347 9.73 -5.54 1.77
N CYS A 348 9.76 -4.49 0.94
CA CYS A 348 8.58 -3.74 0.54
C CYS A 348 7.77 -4.52 -0.50
N LYS A 349 6.45 -4.46 -0.41
CA LYS A 349 5.54 -4.99 -1.43
C LYS A 349 4.93 -3.86 -2.24
N VAL A 350 4.57 -4.14 -3.48
CA VAL A 350 3.84 -3.20 -4.34
C VAL A 350 2.47 -3.77 -4.68
N ILE A 351 1.44 -2.96 -4.48
CA ILE A 351 0.09 -3.23 -5.00
C ILE A 351 -0.23 -2.20 -6.07
N ILE A 352 -0.66 -2.68 -7.23
CA ILE A 352 -1.08 -1.83 -8.34
C ILE A 352 -2.55 -2.03 -8.63
N THR A 353 -3.23 -0.97 -9.06
CA THR A 353 -4.58 -1.08 -9.62
C THR A 353 -4.52 -0.84 -11.11
N SER A 354 -5.26 -1.60 -11.88
CA SER A 354 -5.33 -1.44 -13.33
C SER A 354 -6.70 -1.76 -13.90
N HIS A 355 -7.00 -1.12 -15.00
CA HIS A 355 -8.14 -1.44 -15.88
C HIS A 355 -7.67 -1.76 -17.31
N SER A 356 -6.37 -1.99 -17.52
CA SER A 356 -5.76 -2.23 -18.82
C SER A 356 -5.60 -3.73 -19.11
N PRO A 357 -6.19 -4.23 -20.21
CA PRO A 357 -5.97 -5.58 -20.70
C PRO A 357 -4.50 -5.88 -20.96
N TYR A 358 -3.75 -4.86 -21.36
CA TYR A 358 -2.33 -4.96 -21.64
C TYR A 358 -1.53 -5.38 -20.41
N ILE A 359 -1.83 -4.82 -19.24
CA ILE A 359 -1.15 -5.18 -17.98
C ILE A 359 -1.30 -6.66 -17.67
N ILE A 360 -2.52 -7.19 -17.79
CA ILE A 360 -2.79 -8.60 -17.51
C ILE A 360 -1.94 -9.53 -18.37
N SER A 361 -1.81 -9.19 -19.66
CA SER A 361 -1.04 -9.99 -20.60
C SER A 361 0.48 -10.01 -20.31
N HIS A 362 0.97 -9.08 -19.47
CA HIS A 362 2.40 -8.90 -19.18
C HIS A 362 2.79 -9.13 -17.73
N LEU A 363 1.82 -9.29 -16.82
CA LEU A 363 2.06 -9.68 -15.44
C LEU A 363 2.03 -11.20 -15.29
N ASN A 364 2.73 -11.67 -14.26
CA ASN A 364 2.55 -13.05 -13.83
C ASN A 364 1.11 -13.22 -13.33
N PRO A 365 0.32 -14.17 -13.88
CA PRO A 365 -1.06 -14.36 -13.46
C PRO A 365 -1.23 -14.61 -11.95
N SER A 366 -0.23 -15.21 -11.28
CA SER A 366 -0.26 -15.41 -9.82
C SER A 366 -0.28 -14.11 -9.02
N TRP A 367 0.10 -12.98 -9.62
CA TRP A 367 0.10 -11.66 -8.98
C TRP A 367 -1.25 -10.95 -9.10
N ILE A 368 -2.18 -11.50 -9.87
CA ILE A 368 -3.42 -10.82 -10.26
C ILE A 368 -4.57 -11.29 -9.37
N HIS A 369 -5.29 -10.32 -8.81
CA HIS A 369 -6.59 -10.52 -8.19
C HIS A 369 -7.65 -9.83 -9.05
N VAL A 370 -8.65 -10.58 -9.45
CA VAL A 370 -9.73 -10.13 -10.34
C VAL A 370 -10.95 -9.77 -9.53
N GLY A 371 -11.48 -8.58 -9.76
CA GLY A 371 -12.70 -8.11 -9.13
C GLY A 371 -13.95 -8.67 -9.79
N MET A 372 -14.86 -9.24 -9.01
CA MET A 372 -16.13 -9.81 -9.46
C MET A 372 -17.30 -9.34 -8.60
N ASN A 373 -18.43 -9.05 -9.22
CA ASN A 373 -19.70 -8.76 -8.56
C ASN A 373 -20.52 -10.04 -8.40
N ARG A 374 -20.35 -10.78 -7.30
CA ARG A 374 -21.25 -11.89 -6.98
C ARG A 374 -22.52 -11.43 -6.25
N LYS A 375 -22.45 -10.28 -5.59
CA LYS A 375 -23.58 -9.64 -4.90
C LYS A 375 -23.73 -8.21 -5.41
N PRO A 376 -24.94 -7.74 -5.68
CA PRO A 376 -25.16 -6.36 -6.14
C PRO A 376 -24.52 -5.33 -5.20
N GLY A 377 -23.70 -4.46 -5.75
CA GLY A 377 -23.04 -3.38 -5.02
C GLY A 377 -21.86 -3.78 -4.14
N ALA A 378 -21.53 -5.07 -4.01
CA ALA A 378 -20.37 -5.54 -3.26
C ALA A 378 -19.17 -5.79 -4.20
N ALA A 379 -17.98 -5.38 -3.78
CA ALA A 379 -16.74 -5.69 -4.46
C ALA A 379 -16.03 -6.85 -3.75
N GLU A 380 -15.74 -7.89 -4.51
CA GLU A 380 -14.97 -9.05 -4.09
C GLU A 380 -13.80 -9.22 -5.05
N PHE A 381 -12.66 -9.71 -4.57
CA PHE A 381 -11.45 -9.92 -5.39
C PHE A 381 -10.91 -11.34 -5.18
N PHE A 382 -10.57 -12.02 -6.27
CA PHE A 382 -10.14 -13.41 -6.25
C PHE A 382 -8.86 -13.60 -7.04
N ALA A 383 -7.96 -14.43 -6.52
CA ALA A 383 -6.78 -14.90 -7.25
C ALA A 383 -7.17 -15.96 -8.30
N PHE A 384 -6.31 -16.18 -9.28
CA PHE A 384 -6.49 -17.28 -10.22
C PHE A 384 -6.21 -18.64 -9.57
N LYS A 385 -7.01 -19.64 -9.91
CA LYS A 385 -6.65 -21.05 -9.68
C LYS A 385 -5.40 -21.40 -10.49
N LYS A 386 -4.54 -22.27 -9.98
CA LYS A 386 -3.37 -22.74 -10.73
C LYS A 386 -3.73 -23.37 -12.09
N SER A 387 -4.84 -24.10 -12.17
CA SER A 387 -5.39 -24.62 -13.42
C SER A 387 -6.06 -23.55 -14.27
N GLY A 388 -6.71 -22.56 -13.63
CA GLY A 388 -7.48 -21.52 -14.27
C GLY A 388 -6.63 -20.59 -15.14
N GLN A 389 -5.41 -20.28 -14.72
CA GLN A 389 -4.47 -19.47 -15.51
C GLN A 389 -4.23 -20.08 -16.89
N LYS A 390 -3.81 -21.37 -16.92
CA LYS A 390 -3.50 -22.08 -18.15
C LYS A 390 -4.75 -22.30 -19.03
N GLN A 391 -5.89 -22.49 -18.40
CA GLN A 391 -7.16 -22.60 -19.10
C GLN A 391 -7.53 -21.28 -19.77
N LEU A 392 -7.43 -20.14 -19.03
CA LEU A 392 -7.69 -18.82 -19.57
C LEU A 392 -6.80 -18.48 -20.78
N GLU A 393 -5.50 -18.82 -20.71
CA GLU A 393 -4.57 -18.65 -21.83
C GLU A 393 -5.00 -19.46 -23.06
N ASN A 394 -5.39 -20.72 -22.87
CA ASN A 394 -5.83 -21.59 -23.96
C ASN A 394 -7.14 -21.10 -24.58
N ASP A 395 -8.10 -20.68 -23.76
CA ASP A 395 -9.40 -20.20 -24.23
C ASP A 395 -9.23 -18.87 -24.99
N ALA A 396 -8.41 -17.95 -24.48
CA ALA A 396 -8.06 -16.71 -25.17
C ALA A 396 -7.42 -16.97 -26.53
N ALA A 397 -6.47 -17.91 -26.60
CA ALA A 397 -5.83 -18.31 -27.86
C ALA A 397 -6.84 -18.92 -28.85
N GLY A 398 -7.83 -19.67 -28.37
CA GLY A 398 -8.93 -20.19 -29.19
C GLY A 398 -9.77 -19.12 -29.87
N PHE A 399 -9.86 -17.93 -29.26
CA PHE A 399 -10.55 -16.76 -29.83
C PHE A 399 -9.61 -15.78 -30.56
N ASN A 400 -8.32 -16.10 -30.72
CA ASN A 400 -7.28 -15.19 -31.22
C ASN A 400 -7.18 -13.88 -30.45
N MET A 401 -7.40 -13.91 -29.13
CA MET A 401 -7.31 -12.78 -28.24
C MET A 401 -6.09 -12.90 -27.32
N SER A 402 -5.59 -11.76 -26.81
CA SER A 402 -4.68 -11.79 -25.67
C SER A 402 -5.42 -12.25 -24.39
N MET A 403 -4.70 -12.81 -23.42
CA MET A 403 -5.29 -13.21 -22.13
C MET A 403 -6.00 -12.03 -21.45
N GLY A 404 -5.42 -10.83 -21.56
CA GLY A 404 -6.00 -9.61 -20.98
C GLY A 404 -7.28 -9.18 -21.69
N ASP A 405 -7.30 -9.16 -23.02
CA ASP A 405 -8.49 -8.78 -23.78
C ASP A 405 -9.63 -9.79 -23.54
N TYR A 406 -9.30 -11.08 -23.50
CA TYR A 406 -10.29 -12.12 -23.23
C TYR A 406 -10.87 -11.98 -21.82
N LEU A 407 -10.02 -11.79 -20.79
CA LEU A 407 -10.47 -11.57 -19.43
C LEU A 407 -11.39 -10.35 -19.31
N PHE A 408 -11.02 -9.23 -19.95
CA PHE A 408 -11.85 -8.02 -19.90
C PHE A 408 -13.17 -8.18 -20.66
N SER A 409 -13.19 -8.95 -21.76
CA SER A 409 -14.44 -9.25 -22.46
C SER A 409 -15.40 -10.04 -21.55
N MET A 410 -14.86 -10.99 -20.78
CA MET A 410 -15.65 -11.74 -19.79
C MET A 410 -16.12 -10.88 -18.62
N LEU A 411 -15.29 -9.96 -18.13
CA LEU A 411 -15.69 -9.03 -17.07
C LEU A 411 -16.79 -8.06 -17.50
N ALA A 412 -16.84 -7.73 -18.79
CA ALA A 412 -17.88 -6.87 -19.36
C ALA A 412 -19.20 -7.62 -19.65
N ASP A 413 -19.13 -8.95 -19.78
CA ASP A 413 -20.28 -9.81 -20.05
C ASP A 413 -20.83 -10.40 -18.74
N SER A 414 -22.05 -9.99 -18.37
CA SER A 414 -22.71 -10.46 -17.15
C SER A 414 -23.09 -11.96 -17.17
N GLU A 415 -23.08 -12.61 -18.34
CA GLU A 415 -23.42 -14.01 -18.49
C GLU A 415 -22.17 -14.92 -18.51
N SER A 416 -20.98 -14.34 -18.47
CA SER A 416 -19.72 -15.09 -18.52
C SER A 416 -19.40 -15.80 -17.19
N ASN A 417 -18.85 -17.01 -17.29
CA ASN A 417 -18.43 -17.84 -16.14
C ASN A 417 -16.96 -17.60 -15.76
N ILE A 418 -16.59 -16.36 -15.46
CA ILE A 418 -15.21 -16.01 -15.05
C ILE A 418 -14.80 -16.74 -13.75
N SER A 419 -15.74 -17.13 -12.89
CA SER A 419 -15.52 -17.88 -11.65
C SER A 419 -14.82 -19.23 -11.88
N ASP A 420 -14.90 -19.80 -13.08
CA ASP A 420 -14.26 -21.06 -13.40
C ASP A 420 -12.73 -20.97 -13.33
N TYR A 421 -12.16 -19.80 -13.59
CA TYR A 421 -10.73 -19.53 -13.58
C TYR A 421 -10.21 -19.04 -12.22
N LEU A 422 -11.10 -18.64 -11.31
CA LEU A 422 -10.75 -17.96 -10.07
C LEU A 422 -10.94 -18.85 -8.83
N GLU A 423 -10.18 -18.58 -7.77
CA GLU A 423 -10.31 -19.22 -6.45
C GLU A 423 -11.58 -18.71 -5.72
N CYS A 424 -12.73 -18.82 -6.38
CA CYS A 424 -13.99 -18.57 -5.73
C CYS A 424 -14.34 -19.80 -4.91
N ASP A 425 -14.33 -19.71 -3.57
CA ASP A 425 -14.90 -20.76 -2.74
C ASP A 425 -16.38 -20.91 -3.13
N ALA A 426 -16.67 -21.98 -3.85
CA ALA A 426 -18.01 -22.23 -4.36
C ALA A 426 -18.99 -22.62 -3.26
N ASP A 427 -18.50 -22.92 -2.02
CA ASP A 427 -19.32 -23.37 -0.89
C ASP A 427 -18.66 -23.00 0.45
N LYS A 428 -19.07 -21.89 1.02
CA LYS A 428 -19.05 -21.67 2.48
C LYS A 428 -20.26 -20.87 2.88
#